data_69ca7b7456cda135990290bca12151b6
#
_entry.id   69ca7b7456cda135990290bca12151b6
#
_cell.length_a   1.000
_cell.length_b   1.000
_cell.length_c   1.000
_cell.angle_alpha   90.00
_cell.angle_beta   90.00
_cell.angle_gamma   90.00
#
_symmetry.space_group_name_H-M   'P 1'
#
loop_
_entity.id
_entity.type
_entity.pdbx_description
1 polymer ?
#
loop_
_entity_poly.entity_id
_entity_poly.type
_entity_poly.pdbx_seq_one_letter_code
_entity_poly.pdbx_strand_id
1 'polypeptide(L)'
;SEINHITSFDEDFWINKATILKKLIDDSTLRESILGENKESHFLLYEIFSTKLHCCETLLRLLIIAKKKHFYPLLPLIRLKFPKFQKEFEFMKENSKKYFDTEFFKSNFYPFKELDSEQVEKSISFLENSIKYIIKEYDDHMANNVFKHGFYGRTTTNVSLSIENKPIGTSPNMIEWFEIDQFKDHHKLHHHSKSISVEREFNVIKICSSIIKQFFKIKRGVIKKEKSITMSFFNDVPLGKIFSVYQEGITIGQLHFEYEVQLPKDFP
;
A
#
# COMPACT_ATOMS: atom_id res chain seq x y z
N SER A 1 25.90 -7.05 11.24
CA SER A 1 25.16 -8.30 11.52
C SER A 1 23.67 -8.05 11.33
N GLU A 2 22.88 -9.10 11.14
CA GLU A 2 21.43 -9.05 10.97
C GLU A 2 20.72 -8.44 12.19
N ILE A 3 21.27 -8.68 13.39
CA ILE A 3 20.82 -8.06 14.64
C ILE A 3 20.96 -6.54 14.56
N ASN A 4 22.09 -6.02 14.10
CA ASN A 4 22.27 -4.57 13.96
C ASN A 4 21.24 -3.96 13.00
N HIS A 5 20.91 -4.64 11.90
CA HIS A 5 19.92 -4.15 10.95
C HIS A 5 18.51 -4.09 11.55
N ILE A 6 18.08 -5.15 12.28
CA ILE A 6 16.78 -5.17 12.96
C ILE A 6 16.72 -4.07 14.04
N THR A 7 17.83 -3.82 14.73
CA THR A 7 17.88 -2.79 15.79
C THR A 7 17.98 -1.37 15.27
N SER A 8 18.45 -1.17 14.03
CA SER A 8 18.60 0.14 13.38
C SER A 8 17.51 0.44 12.34
N PHE A 9 16.54 -0.46 12.14
CA PHE A 9 15.44 -0.21 11.24
C PHE A 9 14.61 0.99 11.71
N ASP A 10 14.45 1.98 10.83
CA ASP A 10 13.59 3.14 11.10
C ASP A 10 12.11 2.72 10.92
N GLU A 11 11.46 2.47 12.03
CA GLU A 11 10.07 2.02 12.08
C GLU A 11 9.09 3.10 11.62
N ASP A 12 9.49 4.35 11.72
CA ASP A 12 8.68 5.50 11.39
C ASP A 12 8.96 6.03 9.97
N PHE A 13 9.85 5.37 9.21
CA PHE A 13 10.22 5.80 7.85
C PHE A 13 9.02 6.08 6.95
N TRP A 14 8.08 5.13 6.85
CA TRP A 14 6.94 5.27 5.95
C TRP A 14 5.97 6.37 6.40
N ILE A 15 5.67 6.44 7.69
CA ILE A 15 4.76 7.46 8.21
C ILE A 15 5.39 8.85 8.16
N ASN A 16 6.69 8.99 8.41
CA ASN A 16 7.40 10.23 8.29
C ASN A 16 7.42 10.73 6.84
N LYS A 17 7.74 9.85 5.88
CA LYS A 17 7.67 10.18 4.44
C LYS A 17 6.26 10.63 4.05
N ALA A 18 5.23 9.88 4.43
CA ALA A 18 3.85 10.21 4.11
C ALA A 18 3.39 11.53 4.75
N THR A 19 3.83 11.81 5.98
CA THR A 19 3.53 13.06 6.67
C THR A 19 4.12 14.28 5.95
N ILE A 20 5.35 14.16 5.46
CA ILE A 20 5.99 15.23 4.66
C ILE A 20 5.22 15.43 3.36
N LEU A 21 4.91 14.35 2.63
CA LEU A 21 4.16 14.43 1.37
C LEU A 21 2.78 15.05 1.59
N LYS A 22 2.05 14.63 2.62
CA LYS A 22 0.73 15.18 2.95
C LYS A 22 0.81 16.67 3.26
N LYS A 23 1.78 17.11 4.05
CA LYS A 23 1.99 18.54 4.32
C LYS A 23 2.24 19.34 3.05
N LEU A 24 3.07 18.84 2.14
CA LEU A 24 3.35 19.50 0.86
C LEU A 24 2.13 19.53 -0.07
N ILE A 25 1.24 18.55 0.02
CA ILE A 25 -0.01 18.54 -0.76
C ILE A 25 -1.01 19.55 -0.18
N ASP A 26 -1.17 19.56 1.15
CA ASP A 26 -2.18 20.37 1.84
C ASP A 26 -1.80 21.85 1.93
N ASP A 27 -0.51 22.19 1.98
CA ASP A 27 0.02 23.54 2.15
C ASP A 27 0.69 24.04 0.88
N SER A 28 -0.03 24.86 0.10
CA SER A 28 0.49 25.43 -1.15
C SER A 28 1.68 26.37 -0.91
N THR A 29 1.66 27.14 0.16
CA THR A 29 2.74 28.09 0.49
C THR A 29 4.04 27.34 0.80
N LEU A 30 3.96 26.29 1.61
CA LEU A 30 5.11 25.43 1.90
C LEU A 30 5.61 24.76 0.62
N ARG A 31 4.70 24.23 -0.20
CA ARG A 31 5.04 23.60 -1.47
C ARG A 31 5.79 24.55 -2.39
N GLU A 32 5.27 25.75 -2.60
CA GLU A 32 5.89 26.77 -3.46
C GLU A 32 7.26 27.20 -2.94
N SER A 33 7.44 27.31 -1.62
CA SER A 33 8.74 27.66 -1.03
C SER A 33 9.82 26.58 -1.28
N ILE A 34 9.43 25.33 -1.41
CA ILE A 34 10.36 24.19 -1.58
C ILE A 34 10.56 23.84 -3.05
N LEU A 35 9.48 23.83 -3.84
CA LEU A 35 9.49 23.33 -5.22
C LEU A 35 9.53 24.45 -6.27
N GLY A 36 9.36 25.71 -5.86
CA GLY A 36 9.22 26.86 -6.73
C GLY A 36 7.77 27.14 -7.13
N GLU A 37 7.55 28.37 -7.60
CA GLU A 37 6.22 28.83 -8.02
C GLU A 37 5.62 27.96 -9.14
N ASN A 38 4.32 27.85 -9.16
CA ASN A 38 3.52 27.15 -10.19
C ASN A 38 3.85 25.66 -10.39
N LYS A 39 4.45 25.00 -9.39
CA LYS A 39 4.60 23.54 -9.44
C LYS A 39 3.32 22.86 -9.01
N GLU A 40 2.68 22.21 -9.96
CA GLU A 40 1.47 21.43 -9.70
C GLU A 40 1.79 20.24 -8.76
N SER A 41 0.80 19.88 -7.95
CA SER A 41 0.95 18.80 -6.96
C SER A 41 0.91 17.38 -7.56
N HIS A 42 0.87 17.26 -8.88
CA HIS A 42 0.65 16.01 -9.58
C HIS A 42 1.65 14.92 -9.18
N PHE A 43 2.95 15.25 -9.14
CA PHE A 43 3.95 14.27 -8.73
C PHE A 43 3.83 13.89 -7.25
N LEU A 44 3.37 14.80 -6.38
CA LEU A 44 3.13 14.50 -4.96
C LEU A 44 1.97 13.51 -4.77
N LEU A 45 0.94 13.60 -5.61
CA LEU A 45 -0.15 12.64 -5.63
C LEU A 45 0.35 11.25 -6.01
N TYR A 46 1.22 11.18 -7.00
CA TYR A 46 1.87 9.92 -7.36
C TYR A 46 2.78 9.42 -6.22
N GLU A 47 3.59 10.30 -5.64
CA GLU A 47 4.52 9.92 -4.56
C GLU A 47 3.79 9.37 -3.32
N ILE A 48 2.65 9.93 -2.92
CA ILE A 48 1.90 9.39 -1.79
C ILE A 48 1.26 8.03 -2.13
N PHE A 49 0.76 7.86 -3.36
CA PHE A 49 0.25 6.59 -3.85
C PHE A 49 1.36 5.52 -3.91
N SER A 50 2.51 5.84 -4.50
CA SER A 50 3.68 4.96 -4.56
C SER A 50 4.19 4.60 -3.17
N THR A 51 4.22 5.56 -2.24
CA THR A 51 4.60 5.35 -0.84
C THR A 51 3.66 4.36 -0.16
N LYS A 52 2.34 4.47 -0.38
CA LYS A 52 1.37 3.48 0.09
C LYS A 52 1.70 2.08 -0.41
N LEU A 53 1.90 1.92 -1.72
CA LEU A 53 2.18 0.61 -2.31
C LEU A 53 3.47 -0.01 -1.77
N HIS A 54 4.53 0.78 -1.63
CA HIS A 54 5.79 0.30 -1.05
C HIS A 54 5.64 -0.07 0.44
N CYS A 55 4.85 0.68 1.20
CA CYS A 55 4.56 0.35 2.59
C CYS A 55 3.75 -0.95 2.71
N CYS A 56 2.72 -1.13 1.87
CA CYS A 56 1.95 -2.37 1.79
C CYS A 56 2.85 -3.55 1.41
N GLU A 57 3.68 -3.42 0.38
CA GLU A 57 4.63 -4.45 -0.05
C GLU A 57 5.58 -4.85 1.08
N THR A 58 6.14 -3.86 1.78
CA THR A 58 7.03 -4.10 2.93
C THR A 58 6.34 -4.93 4.00
N LEU A 59 5.12 -4.55 4.40
CA LEU A 59 4.35 -5.30 5.38
C LEU A 59 4.05 -6.73 4.90
N LEU A 60 3.55 -6.89 3.68
CA LEU A 60 3.20 -8.21 3.14
C LEU A 60 4.42 -9.12 3.04
N ARG A 61 5.58 -8.60 2.63
CA ARG A 61 6.85 -9.36 2.63
C ARG A 61 7.26 -9.79 4.03
N LEU A 62 7.14 -8.92 5.03
CA LEU A 62 7.42 -9.25 6.43
C LEU A 62 6.50 -10.37 6.93
N LEU A 63 5.20 -10.31 6.65
CA LEU A 63 4.23 -11.31 7.07
C LEU A 63 4.48 -12.68 6.39
N ILE A 64 4.79 -12.69 5.09
CA ILE A 64 5.16 -13.91 4.36
C ILE A 64 6.38 -14.59 5.01
N ILE A 65 7.38 -13.81 5.39
CA ILE A 65 8.60 -14.33 6.02
C ILE A 65 8.33 -14.82 7.44
N ALA A 66 7.51 -14.07 8.19
CA ALA A 66 7.10 -14.49 9.53
C ALA A 66 6.32 -15.82 9.50
N LYS A 67 5.45 -16.05 8.49
CA LYS A 67 4.74 -17.32 8.28
C LYS A 67 5.70 -18.50 8.07
N LYS A 68 6.84 -18.26 7.45
CA LYS A 68 7.89 -19.28 7.25
C LYS A 68 8.74 -19.52 8.51
N LYS A 69 8.34 -18.94 9.66
CA LYS A 69 8.99 -19.10 10.98
C LYS A 69 10.47 -18.70 11.00
N HIS A 70 10.88 -17.79 10.14
CA HIS A 70 12.22 -17.24 10.19
C HIS A 70 12.35 -16.30 11.39
N PHE A 71 13.27 -16.63 12.30
CA PHE A 71 13.55 -15.81 13.47
C PHE A 71 14.19 -14.47 13.07
N TYR A 72 15.10 -14.51 12.09
CA TYR A 72 15.76 -13.34 11.52
C TYR A 72 15.18 -13.04 10.13
N PRO A 73 14.44 -11.95 9.95
CA PRO A 73 13.72 -11.69 8.71
C PRO A 73 14.58 -11.12 7.58
N LEU A 74 15.76 -10.54 7.84
CA LEU A 74 16.53 -9.80 6.85
C LEU A 74 16.99 -10.65 5.66
N LEU A 75 17.70 -11.75 5.91
CA LEU A 75 18.17 -12.63 4.84
C LEU A 75 17.03 -13.19 3.99
N PRO A 76 15.95 -13.72 4.60
CA PRO A 76 14.77 -14.10 3.85
C PRO A 76 14.13 -12.97 3.04
N LEU A 77 14.10 -11.72 3.58
CA LEU A 77 13.60 -10.54 2.85
C LEU A 77 14.42 -10.27 1.59
N ILE A 78 15.75 -10.24 1.70
CA ILE A 78 16.67 -10.04 0.57
C ILE A 78 16.49 -11.15 -0.48
N ARG A 79 16.29 -12.39 -0.04
CA ARG A 79 16.10 -13.56 -0.91
C ARG A 79 14.71 -13.69 -1.50
N LEU A 80 13.72 -12.99 -0.97
CA LEU A 80 12.36 -12.97 -1.51
C LEU A 80 12.29 -12.05 -2.73
N LYS A 81 12.87 -12.51 -3.86
CA LYS A 81 12.83 -11.82 -5.15
C LYS A 81 11.38 -11.61 -5.61
N PHE A 82 11.16 -10.58 -6.42
CA PHE A 82 9.83 -10.16 -6.86
C PHE A 82 8.97 -11.31 -7.44
N PRO A 83 9.44 -12.16 -8.36
CA PRO A 83 8.60 -13.23 -8.91
C PRO A 83 8.12 -14.23 -7.85
N LYS A 84 8.96 -14.53 -6.84
CA LYS A 84 8.59 -15.41 -5.73
C LYS A 84 7.62 -14.73 -4.78
N PHE A 85 7.83 -13.44 -4.51
CA PHE A 85 6.89 -12.64 -3.73
C PHE A 85 5.53 -12.57 -4.41
N GLN A 86 5.47 -12.31 -5.71
CA GLN A 86 4.22 -12.24 -6.47
C GLN A 86 3.45 -13.56 -6.41
N LYS A 87 4.11 -14.69 -6.57
CA LYS A 87 3.47 -16.01 -6.43
C LYS A 87 2.86 -16.22 -5.04
N GLU A 88 3.57 -15.84 -3.97
CA GLU A 88 3.07 -15.93 -2.60
C GLU A 88 1.92 -14.93 -2.37
N PHE A 89 1.99 -13.75 -2.98
CA PHE A 89 0.95 -12.74 -2.91
C PHE A 89 -0.36 -13.22 -3.55
N GLU A 90 -0.32 -13.77 -4.76
CA GLU A 90 -1.51 -14.31 -5.42
C GLU A 90 -2.15 -15.43 -4.59
N PHE A 91 -1.34 -16.35 -4.07
CA PHE A 91 -1.83 -17.38 -3.18
C PHE A 91 -2.48 -16.82 -1.90
N MET A 92 -1.88 -15.80 -1.31
CA MET A 92 -2.39 -15.10 -0.14
C MET A 92 -3.70 -14.34 -0.43
N LYS A 93 -3.81 -13.71 -1.61
CA LYS A 93 -5.01 -13.01 -2.08
C LYS A 93 -6.22 -13.95 -2.12
N GLU A 94 -6.04 -15.14 -2.68
CA GLU A 94 -7.09 -16.15 -2.78
C GLU A 94 -7.43 -16.81 -1.43
N ASN A 95 -6.47 -16.92 -0.53
CA ASN A 95 -6.55 -17.74 0.67
C ASN A 95 -6.24 -16.99 1.97
N SER A 96 -6.52 -15.69 2.07
CA SER A 96 -6.05 -14.83 3.16
C SER A 96 -6.37 -15.35 4.57
N LYS A 97 -7.58 -15.87 4.81
CA LYS A 97 -7.98 -16.43 6.11
C LYS A 97 -7.21 -17.70 6.49
N LYS A 98 -6.87 -18.54 5.49
CA LYS A 98 -6.10 -19.77 5.71
C LYS A 98 -4.61 -19.48 5.80
N TYR A 99 -4.16 -18.43 5.12
CA TYR A 99 -2.77 -18.04 5.11
C TYR A 99 -2.34 -17.41 6.44
N PHE A 100 -3.15 -16.53 7.00
CA PHE A 100 -2.94 -15.88 8.29
C PHE A 100 -4.05 -16.27 9.27
N ASP A 101 -3.82 -17.31 10.04
CA ASP A 101 -4.71 -17.76 11.11
C ASP A 101 -4.47 -17.01 12.43
N THR A 102 -5.38 -17.16 13.37
CA THR A 102 -5.29 -16.55 14.71
C THR A 102 -3.98 -16.89 15.41
N GLU A 103 -3.48 -18.13 15.28
CA GLU A 103 -2.24 -18.57 15.88
C GLU A 103 -1.02 -17.84 15.29
N PHE A 104 -1.04 -17.59 13.98
CA PHE A 104 -0.03 -16.76 13.33
C PHE A 104 0.05 -15.37 13.96
N PHE A 105 -1.10 -14.70 14.17
CA PHE A 105 -1.11 -13.36 14.77
C PHE A 105 -0.70 -13.41 16.24
N LYS A 106 -1.17 -14.38 17.02
CA LYS A 106 -0.76 -14.56 18.42
C LYS A 106 0.75 -14.70 18.51
N SER A 107 1.35 -15.60 17.76
CA SER A 107 2.78 -15.90 17.85
C SER A 107 3.69 -14.76 17.37
N ASN A 108 3.24 -13.90 16.49
CA ASN A 108 4.07 -12.83 15.93
C ASN A 108 3.83 -11.46 16.55
N PHE A 109 2.63 -11.20 17.09
CA PHE A 109 2.24 -9.89 17.62
C PHE A 109 1.91 -9.89 19.11
N TYR A 110 1.54 -11.05 19.68
CA TYR A 110 1.15 -11.21 21.08
C TYR A 110 1.69 -12.51 21.68
N PRO A 111 3.01 -12.73 21.66
CA PRO A 111 3.61 -14.02 22.04
C PRO A 111 3.64 -14.31 23.53
N PHE A 112 3.15 -13.41 24.38
CA PHE A 112 3.24 -13.50 25.82
C PHE A 112 1.94 -14.03 26.41
N LYS A 113 2.04 -14.99 27.33
CA LYS A 113 0.87 -15.68 27.94
C LYS A 113 0.07 -14.85 28.93
N GLU A 114 0.71 -13.78 29.47
CA GLU A 114 0.16 -12.96 30.56
C GLU A 114 -0.76 -11.81 30.04
N LEU A 115 -1.03 -11.78 28.75
CA LEU A 115 -1.83 -10.72 28.14
C LEU A 115 -3.33 -10.97 28.36
N ASP A 116 -4.07 -9.88 28.51
CA ASP A 116 -5.55 -9.90 28.51
C ASP A 116 -6.08 -10.53 27.22
N SER A 117 -6.74 -11.67 27.36
CA SER A 117 -7.21 -12.47 26.21
C SER A 117 -8.25 -11.71 25.37
N GLU A 118 -9.12 -10.93 25.97
CA GLU A 118 -10.16 -10.17 25.25
C GLU A 118 -9.54 -9.06 24.40
N GLN A 119 -8.57 -8.32 24.94
CA GLN A 119 -7.86 -7.28 24.19
C GLN A 119 -7.02 -7.88 23.05
N VAL A 120 -6.40 -9.03 23.28
CA VAL A 120 -5.64 -9.76 22.24
C VAL A 120 -6.57 -10.19 21.11
N GLU A 121 -7.72 -10.77 21.41
CA GLU A 121 -8.69 -11.22 20.39
C GLU A 121 -9.24 -10.06 19.55
N LYS A 122 -9.60 -8.94 20.18
CA LYS A 122 -10.00 -7.72 19.47
C LYS A 122 -8.90 -7.21 18.55
N SER A 123 -7.66 -7.18 19.03
CA SER A 123 -6.51 -6.74 18.24
C SER A 123 -6.21 -7.69 17.07
N ILE A 124 -6.36 -8.99 17.25
CA ILE A 124 -6.20 -9.98 16.18
C ILE A 124 -7.29 -9.78 15.12
N SER A 125 -8.54 -9.61 15.51
CA SER A 125 -9.65 -9.32 14.58
C SER A 125 -9.37 -8.06 13.75
N PHE A 126 -8.85 -7.00 14.39
CA PHE A 126 -8.42 -5.79 13.68
C PHE A 126 -7.29 -6.08 12.68
N LEU A 127 -6.25 -6.83 13.08
CA LEU A 127 -5.14 -7.20 12.21
C LEU A 127 -5.60 -8.03 11.01
N GLU A 128 -6.42 -9.05 11.23
CA GLU A 128 -6.98 -9.88 10.17
C GLU A 128 -7.75 -9.05 9.14
N ASN A 129 -8.59 -8.14 9.60
CA ASN A 129 -9.36 -7.27 8.73
C ASN A 129 -8.46 -6.25 8.01
N SER A 130 -7.49 -5.66 8.71
CA SER A 130 -6.53 -4.74 8.12
C SER A 130 -5.72 -5.40 7.01
N ILE A 131 -5.23 -6.63 7.21
CA ILE A 131 -4.45 -7.35 6.21
C ILE A 131 -5.27 -7.64 4.95
N LYS A 132 -6.57 -7.97 5.08
CA LYS A 132 -7.44 -8.15 3.91
C LYS A 132 -7.57 -6.87 3.09
N TYR A 133 -7.72 -5.71 3.74
CA TYR A 133 -7.73 -4.41 3.07
C TYR A 133 -6.39 -4.11 2.41
N ILE A 134 -5.27 -4.36 3.10
CA ILE A 134 -3.93 -4.11 2.59
C ILE A 134 -3.61 -4.98 1.37
N ILE A 135 -4.03 -6.24 1.37
CA ILE A 135 -3.92 -7.13 0.20
C ILE A 135 -4.65 -6.52 -1.00
N LYS A 136 -5.89 -6.05 -0.80
CA LYS A 136 -6.67 -5.40 -1.86
C LYS A 136 -6.03 -4.10 -2.34
N GLU A 137 -5.48 -3.29 -1.42
CA GLU A 137 -4.79 -2.04 -1.76
C GLU A 137 -3.50 -2.28 -2.55
N TYR A 138 -2.79 -3.35 -2.24
CA TYR A 138 -1.56 -3.70 -2.94
C TYR A 138 -1.83 -4.29 -4.33
N ASP A 139 -3.01 -4.79 -4.61
CA ASP A 139 -3.39 -5.31 -5.94
C ASP A 139 -3.18 -4.28 -7.07
N ASP A 140 -3.17 -2.99 -6.72
CA ASP A 140 -2.85 -1.89 -7.63
C ASP A 140 -1.33 -1.73 -7.95
N HIS A 141 -0.49 -2.67 -7.54
CA HIS A 141 0.98 -2.56 -7.70
C HIS A 141 1.45 -2.42 -9.15
N MET A 142 0.66 -2.89 -10.12
CA MET A 142 0.95 -2.73 -11.55
C MET A 142 1.00 -1.26 -11.95
N ALA A 143 0.07 -0.43 -11.45
CA ALA A 143 0.11 1.02 -11.66
C ALA A 143 1.45 1.63 -11.24
N ASN A 144 2.00 1.20 -10.11
CA ASN A 144 3.32 1.68 -9.64
C ASN A 144 4.47 1.28 -10.59
N ASN A 145 4.41 0.10 -11.18
CA ASN A 145 5.43 -0.35 -12.13
C ASN A 145 5.43 0.50 -13.41
N VAL A 146 4.25 0.82 -13.93
CA VAL A 146 4.08 1.69 -15.10
C VAL A 146 4.67 3.07 -14.84
N PHE A 147 4.40 3.66 -13.68
CA PHE A 147 4.93 4.97 -13.30
C PHE A 147 6.46 4.96 -13.08
N LYS A 148 7.04 3.89 -12.54
CA LYS A 148 8.50 3.76 -12.40
C LYS A 148 9.24 3.88 -13.72
N HIS A 149 8.63 3.47 -14.81
CA HIS A 149 9.20 3.56 -16.15
C HIS A 149 8.87 4.87 -16.88
N GLY A 150 8.13 5.79 -16.27
CA GLY A 150 8.12 7.24 -16.54
C GLY A 150 7.28 7.72 -17.72
N PHE A 151 6.79 6.86 -18.62
CA PHE A 151 6.16 7.32 -19.87
C PHE A 151 4.69 6.96 -20.05
N TYR A 152 4.16 6.06 -19.25
CA TYR A 152 2.83 5.48 -19.49
C TYR A 152 1.80 5.83 -18.43
N GLY A 153 2.16 6.67 -17.47
CA GLY A 153 1.28 7.09 -16.41
C GLY A 153 1.24 8.61 -16.22
N ARG A 154 0.11 9.14 -15.84
CA ARG A 154 -0.07 10.54 -15.46
C ARG A 154 -0.98 10.68 -14.27
N THR A 155 -0.88 11.79 -13.57
CA THR A 155 -1.85 12.22 -12.58
C THR A 155 -2.66 13.38 -13.15
N THR A 156 -3.94 13.39 -12.87
CA THR A 156 -4.88 14.46 -13.30
C THR A 156 -5.70 14.94 -12.12
N THR A 157 -6.09 16.20 -12.16
CA THR A 157 -6.94 16.82 -11.14
C THR A 157 -8.26 17.28 -11.75
N ASN A 158 -9.31 17.34 -10.93
CA ASN A 158 -10.63 17.83 -11.31
C ASN A 158 -11.23 17.14 -12.54
N VAL A 159 -11.11 15.80 -12.56
CA VAL A 159 -11.68 14.99 -13.65
C VAL A 159 -13.18 14.86 -13.48
N SER A 160 -13.92 15.15 -14.54
CA SER A 160 -15.37 14.86 -14.62
C SER A 160 -15.64 13.88 -15.74
N LEU A 161 -16.48 12.89 -15.48
CA LEU A 161 -16.96 11.95 -16.47
C LEU A 161 -18.40 12.27 -16.84
N SER A 162 -18.66 12.33 -18.13
CA SER A 162 -20.02 12.49 -18.67
C SER A 162 -20.29 11.44 -19.74
N ILE A 163 -21.48 10.89 -19.78
CA ILE A 163 -22.00 10.09 -20.90
C ILE A 163 -23.14 10.87 -21.52
N GLU A 164 -23.10 11.06 -22.87
CA GLU A 164 -24.09 11.82 -23.59
C GLU A 164 -24.36 13.21 -22.96
N ASN A 165 -23.31 13.92 -22.55
CA ASN A 165 -23.36 15.21 -21.86
C ASN A 165 -24.04 15.20 -20.48
N LYS A 166 -24.32 14.03 -19.90
CA LYS A 166 -24.83 13.92 -18.54
C LYS A 166 -23.65 13.59 -17.60
N PRO A 167 -23.42 14.38 -16.55
CA PRO A 167 -22.34 14.09 -15.61
C PRO A 167 -22.67 12.80 -14.86
N ILE A 168 -21.71 11.86 -14.83
CA ILE A 168 -21.81 10.59 -14.12
C ILE A 168 -21.08 10.66 -12.80
N GLY A 169 -19.96 11.37 -12.77
CA GLY A 169 -19.17 11.50 -11.56
C GLY A 169 -17.99 12.44 -11.74
N THR A 170 -17.38 12.80 -10.61
CA THR A 170 -16.19 13.63 -10.56
C THR A 170 -15.14 12.99 -9.67
N SER A 171 -13.87 13.27 -9.94
CA SER A 171 -12.78 12.95 -9.05
C SER A 171 -11.83 14.14 -8.94
N PRO A 172 -11.50 14.59 -7.72
CA PRO A 172 -10.56 15.68 -7.55
C PRO A 172 -9.14 15.30 -7.99
N ASN A 173 -8.77 14.04 -7.85
CA ASN A 173 -7.45 13.52 -8.20
C ASN A 173 -7.57 12.12 -8.79
N MET A 174 -6.88 11.88 -9.89
CA MET A 174 -6.81 10.57 -10.54
C MET A 174 -5.37 10.21 -10.92
N ILE A 175 -5.08 8.93 -10.87
CA ILE A 175 -3.95 8.32 -11.55
C ILE A 175 -4.47 7.59 -12.78
N GLU A 176 -3.81 7.80 -13.91
CA GLU A 176 -4.09 7.10 -15.16
C GLU A 176 -2.83 6.39 -15.62
N TRP A 177 -2.99 5.19 -16.15
CA TRP A 177 -1.88 4.44 -16.74
C TRP A 177 -2.35 3.56 -17.88
N PHE A 178 -1.38 3.16 -18.71
CA PHE A 178 -1.60 2.29 -19.85
C PHE A 178 -0.81 1.00 -19.71
N GLU A 179 -1.43 -0.09 -20.10
CA GLU A 179 -0.82 -1.40 -20.23
C GLU A 179 -1.01 -1.89 -21.69
N ILE A 180 -0.05 -2.63 -22.19
CA ILE A 180 -0.07 -3.12 -23.56
C ILE A 180 0.08 -4.62 -23.55
N ASP A 181 -0.94 -5.31 -24.03
CA ASP A 181 -0.85 -6.73 -24.39
C ASP A 181 -0.36 -6.87 -25.81
N GLN A 182 0.75 -7.58 -25.98
CA GLN A 182 1.34 -7.83 -27.29
C GLN A 182 0.84 -9.15 -27.86
N PHE A 183 0.12 -9.08 -28.96
CA PHE A 183 -0.28 -10.22 -29.77
C PHE A 183 0.51 -10.22 -31.09
N LYS A 184 0.53 -11.36 -31.78
CA LYS A 184 1.33 -11.57 -32.97
C LYS A 184 0.99 -10.59 -34.11
N ASP A 185 -0.29 -10.23 -34.23
CA ASP A 185 -0.81 -9.44 -35.36
C ASP A 185 -1.39 -8.07 -34.93
N HIS A 186 -1.52 -7.81 -33.63
CA HIS A 186 -2.07 -6.57 -33.08
C HIS A 186 -1.62 -6.35 -31.64
N HIS A 187 -1.84 -5.14 -31.14
CA HIS A 187 -1.64 -4.81 -29.74
C HIS A 187 -2.97 -4.36 -29.12
N LYS A 188 -3.21 -4.74 -27.88
CA LYS A 188 -4.35 -4.28 -27.11
C LYS A 188 -3.85 -3.30 -26.06
N LEU A 189 -4.33 -2.07 -26.14
CA LEU A 189 -4.02 -1.00 -25.19
C LEU A 189 -5.11 -0.97 -24.11
N HIS A 190 -4.72 -1.14 -22.87
CA HIS A 190 -5.58 -1.00 -21.72
C HIS A 190 -5.33 0.35 -21.06
N HIS A 191 -6.34 1.18 -20.97
CA HIS A 191 -6.29 2.44 -20.26
C HIS A 191 -7.01 2.29 -18.93
N HIS A 192 -6.28 2.48 -17.86
CA HIS A 192 -6.78 2.42 -16.50
C HIS A 192 -6.79 3.80 -15.88
N SER A 193 -7.84 4.09 -15.12
CA SER A 193 -7.96 5.33 -14.35
C SER A 193 -8.45 5.01 -12.96
N LYS A 194 -7.81 5.57 -11.94
CA LYS A 194 -8.16 5.36 -10.53
C LYS A 194 -8.17 6.67 -9.77
N SER A 195 -9.26 6.88 -9.03
CA SER A 195 -9.38 8.01 -8.10
C SER A 195 -8.45 7.84 -6.91
N ILE A 196 -7.78 8.93 -6.50
CA ILE A 196 -6.89 8.98 -5.34
C ILE A 196 -7.48 9.94 -4.31
N SER A 197 -7.55 9.47 -3.08
CA SER A 197 -7.77 10.31 -1.91
C SER A 197 -6.50 10.35 -1.07
N VAL A 198 -5.88 11.52 -0.96
CA VAL A 198 -4.66 11.73 -0.17
C VAL A 198 -4.85 11.25 1.28
N GLU A 199 -6.01 11.56 1.86
CA GLU A 199 -6.34 11.14 3.23
C GLU A 199 -6.44 9.62 3.36
N ARG A 200 -7.07 8.96 2.38
CA ARG A 200 -7.17 7.51 2.33
C ARG A 200 -5.80 6.85 2.18
N GLU A 201 -4.98 7.31 1.24
CA GLU A 201 -3.63 6.78 1.03
C GLU A 201 -2.78 6.94 2.31
N PHE A 202 -2.87 8.12 2.95
CA PHE A 202 -2.18 8.39 4.22
C PHE A 202 -2.65 7.44 5.34
N ASN A 203 -3.95 7.19 5.46
CA ASN A 203 -4.50 6.28 6.46
C ASN A 203 -4.04 4.83 6.25
N VAL A 204 -3.98 4.35 5.00
CA VAL A 204 -3.41 3.02 4.68
C VAL A 204 -1.96 2.94 5.14
N ILE A 205 -1.14 3.96 4.81
CA ILE A 205 0.27 4.02 5.23
C ILE A 205 0.37 4.00 6.76
N LYS A 206 -0.47 4.76 7.46
CA LYS A 206 -0.49 4.82 8.92
C LYS A 206 -0.76 3.45 9.54
N ILE A 207 -1.74 2.72 9.03
CA ILE A 207 -2.06 1.37 9.51
C ILE A 207 -0.91 0.40 9.22
N CYS A 208 -0.40 0.37 7.98
CA CYS A 208 0.72 -0.49 7.62
C CYS A 208 1.95 -0.20 8.50
N SER A 209 2.31 1.08 8.68
CA SER A 209 3.45 1.49 9.52
C SER A 209 3.26 1.07 10.97
N SER A 210 2.05 1.18 11.52
CA SER A 210 1.77 0.77 12.90
C SER A 210 1.95 -0.74 13.08
N ILE A 211 1.53 -1.55 12.11
CA ILE A 211 1.70 -3.01 12.14
C ILE A 211 3.19 -3.37 11.99
N ILE A 212 3.91 -2.73 11.07
CA ILE A 212 5.36 -2.92 10.89
C ILE A 212 6.11 -2.57 12.18
N LYS A 213 5.78 -1.42 12.78
CA LYS A 213 6.39 -0.96 14.03
C LYS A 213 6.19 -1.96 15.17
N GLN A 214 4.96 -2.45 15.35
CA GLN A 214 4.66 -3.47 16.37
C GLN A 214 5.45 -4.75 16.12
N PHE A 215 5.50 -5.22 14.87
CA PHE A 215 6.26 -6.42 14.50
C PHE A 215 7.74 -6.31 14.87
N PHE A 216 8.40 -5.23 14.45
CA PHE A 216 9.82 -5.02 14.75
C PHE A 216 10.09 -4.81 16.23
N LYS A 217 9.20 -4.11 16.94
CA LYS A 217 9.32 -3.89 18.39
C LYS A 217 9.35 -5.21 19.14
N ILE A 218 8.44 -6.14 18.82
CA ILE A 218 8.40 -7.47 19.44
C ILE A 218 9.65 -8.26 19.07
N LYS A 219 10.03 -8.32 17.79
CA LYS A 219 11.22 -9.06 17.35
C LYS A 219 12.51 -8.54 18.04
N ARG A 220 12.65 -7.22 18.17
CA ARG A 220 13.79 -6.61 18.90
C ARG A 220 13.80 -6.98 20.37
N GLY A 221 12.67 -6.84 21.04
CA GLY A 221 12.58 -7.16 22.46
C GLY A 221 12.94 -8.63 22.73
N VAL A 222 12.46 -9.55 21.91
CA VAL A 222 12.81 -10.98 22.01
C VAL A 222 14.31 -11.20 21.73
N ILE A 223 14.88 -10.59 20.69
CA ILE A 223 16.30 -10.72 20.34
C ILE A 223 17.21 -10.16 21.44
N LYS A 224 16.85 -8.99 21.97
CA LYS A 224 17.63 -8.33 23.04
C LYS A 224 17.37 -8.93 24.43
N LYS A 225 16.45 -9.88 24.55
CA LYS A 225 16.01 -10.44 25.83
C LYS A 225 15.58 -9.35 26.81
N GLU A 226 14.83 -8.35 26.30
CA GLU A 226 14.35 -7.25 27.13
C GLU A 226 13.42 -7.78 28.24
N LYS A 227 13.56 -7.25 29.46
CA LYS A 227 12.75 -7.67 30.62
C LYS A 227 11.28 -7.28 30.48
N SER A 228 11.01 -6.23 29.71
CA SER A 228 9.66 -5.76 29.41
C SER A 228 9.58 -5.26 27.98
N ILE A 229 8.48 -5.57 27.29
CA ILE A 229 8.20 -5.09 25.94
C ILE A 229 6.83 -4.40 25.99
N THR A 230 6.81 -3.09 25.71
CA THR A 230 5.55 -2.36 25.57
C THR A 230 4.91 -2.76 24.24
N MET A 231 3.68 -3.29 24.29
CA MET A 231 2.91 -3.63 23.11
C MET A 231 1.75 -2.67 22.93
N SER A 232 1.36 -2.47 21.69
CA SER A 232 0.15 -1.73 21.34
C SER A 232 -0.98 -2.71 21.06
N PHE A 233 -2.15 -2.48 21.65
CA PHE A 233 -3.37 -3.15 21.27
C PHE A 233 -4.06 -2.30 20.21
N PHE A 234 -4.43 -2.93 19.11
CA PHE A 234 -5.19 -2.27 18.07
C PHE A 234 -6.66 -2.25 18.48
N ASN A 235 -7.21 -1.06 18.68
CA ASN A 235 -8.63 -0.92 18.99
C ASN A 235 -9.48 -1.08 17.73
N ASP A 236 -10.74 -1.49 17.92
CA ASP A 236 -11.74 -1.55 16.87
C ASP A 236 -12.04 -0.14 16.32
N VAL A 237 -11.20 0.31 15.41
CA VAL A 237 -11.55 1.44 14.58
C VAL A 237 -12.31 0.88 13.39
N PRO A 238 -13.48 1.43 13.03
CA PRO A 238 -14.22 0.95 11.87
C PRO A 238 -13.40 1.18 10.61
N LEU A 239 -12.69 0.14 10.18
CA LEU A 239 -11.80 0.17 9.01
C LEU A 239 -12.53 0.69 7.77
N GLY A 240 -13.83 0.39 7.62
CA GLY A 240 -14.66 0.95 6.58
C GLY A 240 -14.65 2.48 6.54
N LYS A 241 -14.64 3.17 7.69
CA LYS A 241 -14.55 4.64 7.73
C LYS A 241 -13.15 5.15 7.39
N ILE A 242 -12.11 4.41 7.76
CA ILE A 242 -10.72 4.81 7.48
C ILE A 242 -10.42 4.68 5.97
N PHE A 243 -10.92 3.63 5.34
CA PHE A 243 -10.66 3.33 3.94
C PHE A 243 -11.71 3.89 2.97
N SER A 244 -12.84 4.42 3.47
CA SER A 244 -13.95 4.96 2.69
C SER A 244 -14.03 6.49 2.71
N VAL A 245 -12.90 7.20 2.82
CA VAL A 245 -12.91 8.66 2.69
C VAL A 245 -13.14 9.01 1.22
N TYR A 246 -14.38 8.85 0.78
CA TYR A 246 -14.89 9.43 -0.44
C TYR A 246 -15.55 10.75 -0.06
N GLN A 247 -15.27 11.80 -0.82
CA GLN A 247 -16.03 13.04 -0.73
C GLN A 247 -17.51 12.76 -1.06
N GLU A 248 -18.42 13.51 -0.44
CA GLU A 248 -19.83 13.46 -0.79
C GLU A 248 -20.00 13.72 -2.29
N GLY A 249 -20.58 12.76 -2.99
CA GLY A 249 -20.79 12.80 -4.43
C GLY A 249 -20.55 11.45 -5.08
N ILE A 250 -20.93 11.30 -6.34
CA ILE A 250 -20.62 10.11 -7.14
C ILE A 250 -19.15 10.21 -7.51
N THR A 251 -18.31 9.44 -6.82
CA THR A 251 -16.87 9.38 -7.11
C THR A 251 -16.61 8.30 -8.14
N ILE A 252 -15.86 8.63 -9.18
CA ILE A 252 -15.36 7.66 -10.16
C ILE A 252 -14.28 6.85 -9.45
N GLY A 253 -14.57 5.60 -9.09
CA GLY A 253 -13.63 4.74 -8.37
C GLY A 253 -12.49 4.29 -9.26
N GLN A 254 -12.80 3.52 -10.29
CA GLN A 254 -11.86 2.99 -11.27
C GLN A 254 -12.56 2.83 -12.61
N LEU A 255 -11.87 3.20 -13.68
CA LEU A 255 -12.30 3.02 -15.06
C LEU A 255 -11.26 2.19 -15.81
N HIS A 256 -11.75 1.36 -16.70
CA HIS A 256 -10.92 0.55 -17.59
C HIS A 256 -11.49 0.64 -18.99
N PHE A 257 -10.65 1.02 -19.95
CA PHE A 257 -10.97 1.06 -21.37
C PHE A 257 -9.98 0.18 -22.13
N GLU A 258 -10.48 -0.54 -23.12
CA GLU A 258 -9.66 -1.36 -24.00
C GLU A 258 -9.73 -0.80 -25.42
N TYR A 259 -8.58 -0.71 -26.08
CA TYR A 259 -8.46 -0.25 -27.47
C TYR A 259 -7.61 -1.25 -28.26
N GLU A 260 -8.09 -1.64 -29.44
CA GLU A 260 -7.24 -2.34 -30.41
C GLU A 260 -6.40 -1.30 -31.18
N VAL A 261 -5.10 -1.47 -31.15
CA VAL A 261 -4.14 -0.62 -31.86
C VAL A 261 -3.42 -1.45 -32.90
N GLN A 262 -3.62 -1.10 -34.17
CA GLN A 262 -2.79 -1.62 -35.25
C GLN A 262 -1.51 -0.79 -35.31
N LEU A 263 -0.37 -1.41 -35.05
CA LEU A 263 0.90 -0.72 -35.25
C LEU A 263 1.20 -0.62 -36.74
N PRO A 264 1.83 0.49 -37.17
CA PRO A 264 2.36 0.58 -38.53
C PRO A 264 3.30 -0.61 -38.81
N LYS A 265 3.25 -1.15 -40.05
CA LYS A 265 4.07 -2.32 -40.45
C LYS A 265 5.58 -2.13 -40.25
N ASP A 266 6.02 -0.88 -40.13
CA ASP A 266 7.40 -0.48 -40.00
C ASP A 266 7.77 -0.07 -38.55
N PHE A 267 6.97 -0.40 -37.57
CA PHE A 267 7.31 -0.16 -36.17
C PHE A 267 8.35 -1.21 -35.74
N PRO A 268 9.53 -0.78 -35.24
CA PRO A 268 10.64 -1.68 -34.91
C PRO A 268 10.32 -2.62 -33.75
#